data_47be0ce440ba8bdc4dcf05dd69b1318d
#
_entry.id   47be0ce440ba8bdc4dcf05dd69b1318d
#
_cell.length_a   1.000
_cell.length_b   1.000
_cell.length_c   1.000
_cell.angle_alpha   90.00
_cell.angle_beta   90.00
_cell.angle_gamma   90.00
#
_symmetry.space_group_name_H-M   'P 1'
#
loop_
_entity.id
_entity.type
_entity.pdbx_description
1 polymer ?
#
loop_
_entity_poly.entity_id
_entity_poly.type
_entity_poly.pdbx_seq_one_letter_code
_entity_poly.pdbx_strand_id
1 'polypeptide(L)'
;AQEAAAHYGCSASASRLLGGEKPIHKKLENAIAAWKHTEDTVVLVGGHSTNVTIVGNFCGKGDLIIYDALAHNSIHEGTRLSDAESRPFPHNDTAALETILRSCRDKYAKVLIVAEGVYSMDGDIAPVPELVRIKKEYGCFLMIDEAHSACVLGRTGGGVDEYFGLAGDDIDMKMGTLSKGLGTCGGYLAG
;
A
#
# COMPACT_ATOMS: atom_id res chain seq x y z
N ALA A 1 2.62 -19.00 -18.08
CA ALA A 1 4.03 -18.62 -18.07
C ALA A 1 4.74 -18.96 -19.37
N GLN A 2 4.70 -20.25 -19.85
CA GLN A 2 5.39 -20.68 -21.08
C GLN A 2 4.96 -19.89 -22.32
N GLU A 3 3.68 -19.69 -22.54
CA GLU A 3 3.14 -18.89 -23.67
C GLU A 3 3.62 -17.43 -23.59
N ALA A 4 3.60 -16.82 -22.39
CA ALA A 4 4.07 -15.47 -22.21
C ALA A 4 5.58 -15.34 -22.47
N ALA A 5 6.38 -16.31 -22.02
CA ALA A 5 7.80 -16.34 -22.29
C ALA A 5 8.10 -16.52 -23.80
N ALA A 6 7.34 -17.35 -24.48
CA ALA A 6 7.47 -17.55 -25.93
C ALA A 6 7.09 -16.28 -26.73
N HIS A 7 6.06 -15.55 -26.28
CA HIS A 7 5.55 -14.37 -26.98
C HIS A 7 6.32 -13.10 -26.65
N TYR A 8 6.63 -12.87 -25.37
CA TYR A 8 7.23 -11.61 -24.86
C TYR A 8 8.73 -11.73 -24.57
N GLY A 9 9.30 -12.94 -24.55
CA GLY A 9 10.64 -13.21 -24.04
C GLY A 9 10.69 -13.15 -22.50
N CYS A 10 11.89 -13.40 -21.97
CA CYS A 10 12.14 -13.45 -20.51
C CYS A 10 12.70 -12.15 -19.94
N SER A 11 12.83 -11.08 -20.73
CA SER A 11 13.39 -9.80 -20.28
C SER A 11 12.59 -8.64 -20.87
N ALA A 12 12.44 -7.58 -20.08
CA ALA A 12 11.95 -6.29 -20.56
C ALA A 12 13.03 -5.49 -21.29
N SER A 13 14.32 -5.82 -21.08
CA SER A 13 15.52 -5.19 -21.69
C SER A 13 15.74 -3.72 -21.36
N ALA A 14 14.76 -3.04 -20.74
CA ALA A 14 14.81 -1.64 -20.32
C ALA A 14 13.79 -1.40 -19.20
N SER A 15 13.88 -0.23 -18.54
CA SER A 15 12.81 0.22 -17.65
C SER A 15 11.52 0.45 -18.44
N ARG A 16 10.37 0.34 -17.78
CA ARG A 16 9.05 0.50 -18.41
C ARG A 16 8.94 1.83 -19.16
N LEU A 17 9.40 2.94 -18.55
CA LEU A 17 9.36 4.27 -19.16
C LEU A 17 10.25 4.42 -20.41
N LEU A 18 11.33 3.64 -20.53
CA LEU A 18 12.30 3.75 -21.60
C LEU A 18 12.15 2.69 -22.71
N GLY A 19 11.04 1.95 -22.72
CA GLY A 19 10.77 0.95 -23.76
C GLY A 19 10.65 -0.49 -23.26
N GLY A 20 10.79 -0.73 -21.94
CA GLY A 20 10.54 -2.05 -21.32
C GLY A 20 9.07 -2.37 -21.08
N GLU A 21 8.15 -1.42 -21.39
CA GLU A 21 6.72 -1.64 -21.26
C GLU A 21 6.24 -2.72 -22.25
N LYS A 22 5.46 -3.66 -21.73
CA LYS A 22 4.84 -4.71 -22.54
C LYS A 22 3.33 -4.78 -22.26
N PRO A 23 2.51 -5.19 -23.24
CA PRO A 23 1.05 -5.33 -23.05
C PRO A 23 0.66 -6.21 -21.86
N ILE A 24 1.51 -7.17 -21.48
CA ILE A 24 1.27 -8.05 -20.34
C ILE A 24 1.33 -7.32 -19.00
N HIS A 25 2.11 -6.22 -18.88
CA HIS A 25 2.12 -5.39 -17.67
C HIS A 25 0.74 -4.75 -17.45
N LYS A 26 0.20 -4.07 -18.46
CA LYS A 26 -1.14 -3.45 -18.34
C LYS A 26 -2.24 -4.48 -18.14
N LYS A 27 -2.11 -5.67 -18.74
CA LYS A 27 -3.06 -6.76 -18.50
C LYS A 27 -3.04 -7.23 -17.05
N LEU A 28 -1.86 -7.32 -16.42
CA LEU A 28 -1.72 -7.64 -15.00
C LEU A 28 -2.28 -6.53 -14.11
N GLU A 29 -1.96 -5.28 -14.41
CA GLU A 29 -2.45 -4.10 -13.67
C GLU A 29 -3.97 -4.03 -13.69
N ASN A 30 -4.60 -4.19 -14.86
CA ASN A 30 -6.06 -4.23 -14.99
C ASN A 30 -6.68 -5.39 -14.19
N ALA A 31 -6.03 -6.56 -14.16
CA ALA A 31 -6.51 -7.69 -13.37
C ALA A 31 -6.43 -7.44 -11.86
N ILE A 32 -5.36 -6.79 -11.40
CA ILE A 32 -5.20 -6.42 -9.99
C ILE A 32 -6.20 -5.30 -9.61
N ALA A 33 -6.35 -4.28 -10.45
CA ALA A 33 -7.32 -3.20 -10.21
C ALA A 33 -8.75 -3.75 -10.08
N ALA A 34 -9.16 -4.65 -10.98
CA ALA A 34 -10.46 -5.32 -10.90
C ALA A 34 -10.60 -6.17 -9.63
N TRP A 35 -9.55 -6.92 -9.23
CA TRP A 35 -9.54 -7.74 -8.02
C TRP A 35 -9.60 -6.90 -6.74
N LYS A 36 -8.91 -5.75 -6.74
CA LYS A 36 -8.84 -4.83 -5.58
C LYS A 36 -9.94 -3.78 -5.56
N HIS A 37 -10.85 -3.79 -6.56
CA HIS A 37 -11.93 -2.80 -6.71
C HIS A 37 -11.41 -1.36 -6.69
N THR A 38 -10.32 -1.10 -7.43
CA THR A 38 -9.69 0.22 -7.54
C THR A 38 -9.74 0.74 -8.97
N GLU A 39 -9.49 2.05 -9.14
CA GLU A 39 -9.51 2.69 -10.46
C GLU A 39 -8.38 2.20 -11.37
N ASP A 40 -7.16 2.14 -10.84
CA ASP A 40 -6.00 1.65 -11.59
C ASP A 40 -4.99 0.94 -10.66
N THR A 41 -3.95 0.40 -11.25
CA THR A 41 -2.85 -0.27 -10.54
C THR A 41 -1.54 -0.04 -11.28
N VAL A 42 -0.47 0.09 -10.50
CA VAL A 42 0.91 0.09 -11.02
C VAL A 42 1.66 -1.11 -10.45
N VAL A 43 2.25 -1.93 -11.32
CA VAL A 43 3.11 -3.06 -10.92
C VAL A 43 4.57 -2.61 -10.85
N LEU A 44 5.25 -2.98 -9.76
CA LEU A 44 6.63 -2.67 -9.44
C LEU A 44 7.44 -3.97 -9.25
N VAL A 45 8.76 -3.83 -9.12
CA VAL A 45 9.70 -4.97 -9.08
C VAL A 45 9.61 -5.83 -7.81
N GLY A 46 9.06 -5.32 -6.72
CA GLY A 46 8.94 -6.07 -5.46
C GLY A 46 8.21 -5.29 -4.37
N GLY A 47 7.66 -6.00 -3.38
CA GLY A 47 6.87 -5.38 -2.31
C GLY A 47 7.69 -4.38 -1.48
N HIS A 48 8.89 -4.75 -1.06
CA HIS A 48 9.78 -3.87 -0.31
C HIS A 48 10.04 -2.54 -1.06
N SER A 49 10.47 -2.63 -2.33
CA SER A 49 10.74 -1.45 -3.15
C SER A 49 9.47 -0.64 -3.45
N THR A 50 8.32 -1.27 -3.51
CA THR A 50 7.02 -0.57 -3.64
C THR A 50 6.79 0.33 -2.44
N ASN A 51 6.88 -0.19 -1.20
CA ASN A 51 6.74 0.61 0.01
C ASN A 51 7.75 1.76 0.06
N VAL A 52 9.03 1.46 -0.13
CA VAL A 52 10.09 2.50 -0.11
C VAL A 52 9.81 3.60 -1.14
N THR A 53 9.41 3.22 -2.36
CA THR A 53 9.14 4.18 -3.43
C THR A 53 7.90 5.03 -3.12
N ILE A 54 6.79 4.40 -2.76
CA ILE A 54 5.52 5.12 -2.56
C ILE A 54 5.58 6.00 -1.32
N VAL A 55 5.96 5.45 -0.16
CA VAL A 55 6.05 6.20 1.10
C VAL A 55 7.11 7.31 0.99
N GLY A 56 8.23 7.03 0.30
CA GLY A 56 9.33 7.98 0.13
C GLY A 56 9.03 9.15 -0.82
N ASN A 57 8.04 9.02 -1.71
CA ASN A 57 7.80 10.04 -2.74
C ASN A 57 6.37 10.62 -2.75
N PHE A 58 5.40 9.99 -2.07
CA PHE A 58 4.02 10.48 -2.07
C PHE A 58 3.86 11.78 -1.26
N CYS A 59 4.58 11.89 -0.15
CA CYS A 59 4.63 13.07 0.71
C CYS A 59 5.99 13.77 0.58
N GLY A 60 5.99 15.09 0.69
CA GLY A 60 7.19 15.91 0.61
C GLY A 60 7.24 16.98 1.69
N LYS A 61 8.08 18.00 1.49
CA LYS A 61 8.25 19.11 2.44
C LYS A 61 6.91 19.82 2.71
N GLY A 62 6.52 19.90 3.98
CA GLY A 62 5.25 20.49 4.40
C GLY A 62 4.11 19.48 4.53
N ASP A 63 4.38 18.20 4.29
CA ASP A 63 3.46 17.10 4.52
C ASP A 63 3.86 16.28 5.75
N LEU A 64 2.98 15.37 6.18
CA LEU A 64 3.20 14.47 7.32
C LEU A 64 2.89 13.03 6.93
N ILE A 65 3.75 12.12 7.34
CA ILE A 65 3.51 10.68 7.29
C ILE A 65 3.33 10.17 8.71
N ILE A 66 2.17 9.56 9.00
CA ILE A 66 1.91 8.91 10.30
C ILE A 66 1.81 7.42 10.04
N TYR A 67 2.61 6.62 10.73
CA TYR A 67 2.69 5.19 10.46
C TYR A 67 2.67 4.38 11.76
N ASP A 68 2.16 3.15 11.69
CA ASP A 68 2.15 2.24 12.83
C ASP A 68 3.59 1.88 13.24
N ALA A 69 3.88 1.90 14.53
CA ALA A 69 5.23 1.66 15.06
C ALA A 69 5.79 0.28 14.75
N LEU A 70 4.93 -0.73 14.52
CA LEU A 70 5.32 -2.08 14.12
C LEU A 70 5.22 -2.33 12.62
N ALA A 71 4.97 -1.29 11.80
CA ALA A 71 4.95 -1.42 10.36
C ALA A 71 6.27 -1.96 9.82
N HIS A 72 6.20 -2.68 8.68
CA HIS A 72 7.34 -3.31 8.04
C HIS A 72 8.50 -2.33 7.79
N ASN A 73 9.75 -2.80 7.92
CA ASN A 73 10.95 -1.98 7.76
C ASN A 73 10.99 -1.15 6.47
N SER A 74 10.41 -1.64 5.37
CA SER A 74 10.32 -0.89 4.11
C SER A 74 9.50 0.40 4.22
N ILE A 75 8.50 0.45 5.12
CA ILE A 75 7.73 1.67 5.42
C ILE A 75 8.63 2.65 6.18
N HIS A 76 9.36 2.17 7.19
CA HIS A 76 10.33 3.00 7.91
C HIS A 76 11.44 3.54 6.98
N GLU A 77 11.92 2.75 6.03
CA GLU A 77 12.90 3.21 5.04
C GLU A 77 12.29 4.27 4.11
N GLY A 78 11.06 4.06 3.66
CA GLY A 78 10.32 5.05 2.89
C GLY A 78 10.17 6.39 3.63
N THR A 79 9.82 6.36 4.93
CA THR A 79 9.73 7.60 5.73
C THR A 79 11.05 8.33 5.87
N ARG A 80 12.18 7.60 5.92
CA ARG A 80 13.52 8.22 5.97
C ARG A 80 13.95 8.81 4.63
N LEU A 81 13.46 8.27 3.52
CA LEU A 81 13.73 8.77 2.17
C LEU A 81 12.92 10.03 1.86
N SER A 82 11.74 10.17 2.44
CA SER A 82 10.85 11.30 2.22
C SER A 82 11.37 12.59 2.86
N ASP A 83 11.13 13.73 2.21
CA ASP A 83 11.33 15.07 2.79
C ASP A 83 10.18 15.48 3.73
N ALA A 84 9.14 14.66 3.89
CA ALA A 84 8.03 14.91 4.79
C ALA A 84 8.44 14.67 6.26
N GLU A 85 7.76 15.35 7.19
CA GLU A 85 7.83 14.96 8.60
C GLU A 85 7.19 13.58 8.77
N SER A 86 7.78 12.74 9.63
CA SER A 86 7.23 11.41 9.91
C SER A 86 7.07 11.18 11.41
N ARG A 87 5.96 10.55 11.81
CA ARG A 87 5.63 10.25 13.22
C ARG A 87 5.07 8.85 13.34
N PRO A 88 5.65 7.98 14.16
CA PRO A 88 5.01 6.71 14.52
C PRO A 88 3.86 6.95 15.49
N PHE A 89 2.80 6.13 15.39
CA PHE A 89 1.81 5.96 16.45
C PHE A 89 1.96 4.55 17.05
N PRO A 90 1.61 4.36 18.35
CA PRO A 90 1.70 3.06 18.99
C PRO A 90 0.84 2.03 18.25
N HIS A 91 1.34 0.81 18.20
CA HIS A 91 0.74 -0.28 17.41
C HIS A 91 -0.76 -0.43 17.64
N ASN A 92 -1.53 -0.35 16.56
CA ASN A 92 -3.00 -0.43 16.51
C ASN A 92 -3.75 0.57 17.43
N ASP A 93 -3.06 1.57 18.00
CA ASP A 93 -3.66 2.56 18.90
C ASP A 93 -4.25 3.74 18.09
N THR A 94 -5.49 3.57 17.67
CA THR A 94 -6.21 4.61 16.92
C THR A 94 -6.50 5.86 17.74
N ALA A 95 -6.60 5.76 19.09
CA ALA A 95 -6.77 6.92 19.95
C ALA A 95 -5.50 7.79 20.01
N ALA A 96 -4.33 7.17 20.04
CA ALA A 96 -3.06 7.87 19.92
C ALA A 96 -2.90 8.54 18.54
N LEU A 97 -3.27 7.84 17.46
CA LEU A 97 -3.31 8.39 16.10
C LEU A 97 -4.20 9.65 16.04
N GLU A 98 -5.42 9.61 16.56
CA GLU A 98 -6.30 10.78 16.61
C GLU A 98 -5.70 11.91 17.44
N THR A 99 -5.04 11.62 18.56
CA THR A 99 -4.38 12.62 19.40
C THR A 99 -3.28 13.35 18.61
N ILE A 100 -2.49 12.63 17.82
CA ILE A 100 -1.49 13.23 16.92
C ILE A 100 -2.19 14.15 15.92
N LEU A 101 -3.22 13.66 15.22
CA LEU A 101 -3.94 14.42 14.19
C LEU A 101 -4.58 15.69 14.76
N ARG A 102 -5.28 15.60 15.89
CA ARG A 102 -5.86 16.77 16.58
C ARG A 102 -4.83 17.85 16.90
N SER A 103 -3.60 17.45 17.22
CA SER A 103 -2.55 18.39 17.62
C SER A 103 -1.87 19.11 16.45
N CYS A 104 -1.95 18.55 15.24
CA CYS A 104 -1.09 19.03 14.18
C CYS A 104 -1.67 18.96 12.75
N ARG A 105 -2.85 18.36 12.50
CA ARG A 105 -3.39 18.17 11.13
C ARG A 105 -3.37 19.45 10.29
N ASP A 106 -3.78 20.56 10.88
CA ASP A 106 -3.88 21.86 10.18
C ASP A 106 -2.53 22.48 9.81
N LYS A 107 -1.43 21.93 10.31
CA LYS A 107 -0.06 22.41 10.01
C LYS A 107 0.50 21.83 8.71
N TYR A 108 -0.14 20.81 8.13
CA TYR A 108 0.36 20.08 6.97
C TYR A 108 -0.63 20.14 5.82
N ALA A 109 -0.08 20.30 4.61
CA ALA A 109 -0.88 20.32 3.39
C ALA A 109 -1.50 18.94 3.13
N LYS A 110 -0.71 17.89 3.24
CA LYS A 110 -1.10 16.50 3.05
C LYS A 110 -0.69 15.66 4.25
N VAL A 111 -1.51 14.71 4.63
CA VAL A 111 -1.19 13.71 5.66
C VAL A 111 -1.46 12.33 5.10
N LEU A 112 -0.47 11.45 5.20
CA LEU A 112 -0.56 10.03 4.85
C LEU A 112 -0.53 9.19 6.12
N ILE A 113 -1.55 8.36 6.33
CA ILE A 113 -1.60 7.32 7.36
C ILE A 113 -1.17 6.01 6.70
N VAL A 114 -0.22 5.29 7.31
CA VAL A 114 0.28 4.00 6.80
C VAL A 114 0.15 2.92 7.88
N ALA A 115 -0.50 1.81 7.54
CA ALA A 115 -0.62 0.63 8.40
C ALA A 115 -0.51 -0.66 7.57
N GLU A 116 -0.34 -1.80 8.21
CA GLU A 116 -0.42 -3.12 7.55
C GLU A 116 -1.83 -3.72 7.72
N GLY A 117 -2.27 -4.49 6.74
CA GLY A 117 -3.53 -5.24 6.86
C GLY A 117 -3.43 -6.38 7.87
N VAL A 118 -2.32 -7.11 7.82
CA VAL A 118 -1.91 -8.14 8.81
C VAL A 118 -0.44 -7.92 9.11
N TYR A 119 -0.09 -7.82 10.37
CA TYR A 119 1.30 -7.65 10.82
C TYR A 119 2.05 -8.98 10.84
N SER A 120 3.18 -9.03 10.15
CA SER A 120 3.89 -10.27 9.85
C SER A 120 4.42 -11.03 11.07
N MET A 121 4.81 -10.31 12.12
CA MET A 121 5.44 -10.92 13.31
C MET A 121 4.42 -11.34 14.35
N ASP A 122 3.35 -10.55 14.52
CA ASP A 122 2.35 -10.76 15.58
C ASP A 122 1.10 -11.47 15.04
N GLY A 123 0.82 -11.35 13.73
CA GLY A 123 -0.30 -12.02 13.05
C GLY A 123 -1.65 -11.35 13.31
N ASP A 124 -1.66 -10.20 13.94
CA ASP A 124 -2.87 -9.45 14.22
C ASP A 124 -3.31 -8.61 13.01
N ILE A 125 -4.58 -8.25 13.00
CA ILE A 125 -5.22 -7.49 11.93
C ILE A 125 -5.37 -6.05 12.40
N ALA A 126 -5.00 -5.07 11.56
CA ALA A 126 -5.21 -3.68 11.87
C ALA A 126 -6.70 -3.33 12.01
N PRO A 127 -7.06 -2.33 12.83
CA PRO A 127 -8.43 -1.83 12.96
C PRO A 127 -8.81 -0.94 11.76
N VAL A 128 -8.79 -1.51 10.54
CA VAL A 128 -8.93 -0.78 9.26
C VAL A 128 -10.21 0.06 9.19
N PRO A 129 -11.40 -0.42 9.65
CA PRO A 129 -12.60 0.42 9.65
C PRO A 129 -12.43 1.72 10.45
N GLU A 130 -11.71 1.66 11.56
CA GLU A 130 -11.44 2.84 12.39
C GLU A 130 -10.42 3.77 11.72
N LEU A 131 -9.38 3.22 11.07
CA LEU A 131 -8.45 4.02 10.26
C LEU A 131 -9.16 4.75 9.11
N VAL A 132 -10.12 4.09 8.46
CA VAL A 132 -10.97 4.69 7.42
C VAL A 132 -11.84 5.82 7.99
N ARG A 133 -12.45 5.62 9.17
CA ARG A 133 -13.20 6.69 9.85
C ARG A 133 -12.30 7.91 10.11
N ILE A 134 -11.13 7.67 10.70
CA ILE A 134 -10.16 8.72 11.03
C ILE A 134 -9.67 9.44 9.76
N LYS A 135 -9.30 8.70 8.72
CA LYS A 135 -8.92 9.27 7.43
C LYS A 135 -9.98 10.25 6.93
N LYS A 136 -11.26 9.84 6.92
CA LYS A 136 -12.36 10.67 6.44
C LYS A 136 -12.60 11.90 7.32
N GLU A 137 -12.56 11.75 8.64
CA GLU A 137 -12.78 12.84 9.59
C GLU A 137 -11.71 13.94 9.48
N TYR A 138 -10.44 13.52 9.34
CA TYR A 138 -9.30 14.46 9.31
C TYR A 138 -8.84 14.84 7.90
N GLY A 139 -9.47 14.33 6.84
CA GLY A 139 -9.07 14.61 5.45
C GLY A 139 -7.66 14.12 5.15
N CYS A 140 -7.33 12.89 5.56
CA CYS A 140 -6.04 12.26 5.32
C CYS A 140 -6.12 11.25 4.17
N PHE A 141 -4.96 10.85 3.65
CA PHE A 141 -4.83 9.67 2.81
C PHE A 141 -4.51 8.46 3.67
N LEU A 142 -5.01 7.29 3.28
CA LEU A 142 -4.77 6.00 3.94
C LEU A 142 -4.12 5.03 2.97
N MET A 143 -2.94 4.52 3.34
CA MET A 143 -2.27 3.42 2.68
C MET A 143 -2.30 2.19 3.58
N ILE A 144 -2.73 1.06 3.04
CA ILE A 144 -2.66 -0.25 3.72
C ILE A 144 -1.70 -1.16 2.95
N ASP A 145 -0.69 -1.64 3.65
CA ASP A 145 0.18 -2.71 3.15
C ASP A 145 -0.53 -4.06 3.36
N GLU A 146 -0.93 -4.67 2.27
CA GLU A 146 -1.64 -5.93 2.24
C GLU A 146 -0.74 -7.15 1.93
N ALA A 147 0.57 -7.02 2.10
CA ALA A 147 1.51 -8.10 1.78
C ALA A 147 1.18 -9.42 2.51
N HIS A 148 0.56 -9.38 3.67
CA HIS A 148 0.15 -10.54 4.47
C HIS A 148 -1.36 -10.77 4.52
N SER A 149 -2.18 -9.84 4.04
CA SER A 149 -3.64 -9.96 4.04
C SER A 149 -4.21 -10.36 2.67
N ALA A 150 -3.62 -9.91 1.58
CA ALA A 150 -4.02 -10.29 0.23
C ALA A 150 -3.82 -11.79 -0.01
N CYS A 151 -4.81 -12.46 -0.62
CA CYS A 151 -4.93 -13.91 -0.78
C CYS A 151 -5.14 -14.70 0.54
N VAL A 152 -5.28 -14.04 1.69
CA VAL A 152 -5.45 -14.67 3.01
C VAL A 152 -6.77 -14.24 3.65
N LEU A 153 -7.02 -12.95 3.76
CA LEU A 153 -8.24 -12.41 4.35
C LEU A 153 -9.34 -12.23 3.30
N GLY A 154 -10.57 -12.25 3.78
CA GLY A 154 -11.75 -12.19 2.93
C GLY A 154 -12.16 -13.56 2.39
N ARG A 155 -13.42 -13.69 1.99
CA ARG A 155 -14.01 -14.95 1.49
C ARG A 155 -13.38 -15.43 0.19
N THR A 156 -12.93 -14.49 -0.64
CA THR A 156 -12.27 -14.76 -1.93
C THR A 156 -10.78 -14.43 -1.92
N GLY A 157 -10.22 -14.06 -0.76
CA GLY A 157 -8.84 -13.62 -0.62
C GLY A 157 -8.62 -12.17 -1.07
N GLY A 158 -9.68 -11.37 -1.13
CA GLY A 158 -9.63 -9.97 -1.58
C GLY A 158 -8.83 -9.05 -0.67
N GLY A 159 -8.54 -9.47 0.57
CA GLY A 159 -7.77 -8.68 1.53
C GLY A 159 -8.64 -8.05 2.61
N VAL A 160 -8.13 -6.98 3.22
CA VAL A 160 -8.80 -6.35 4.38
C VAL A 160 -10.10 -5.65 4.03
N ASP A 161 -10.20 -5.06 2.86
CA ASP A 161 -11.44 -4.42 2.39
C ASP A 161 -12.57 -5.45 2.26
N GLU A 162 -12.34 -6.60 1.66
CA GLU A 162 -13.32 -7.69 1.63
C GLU A 162 -13.62 -8.22 3.05
N TYR A 163 -12.58 -8.41 3.86
CA TYR A 163 -12.73 -8.95 5.21
C TYR A 163 -13.63 -8.08 6.10
N PHE A 164 -13.51 -6.77 6.00
CA PHE A 164 -14.30 -5.82 6.76
C PHE A 164 -15.55 -5.31 6.03
N GLY A 165 -15.77 -5.70 4.77
CA GLY A 165 -16.90 -5.22 3.96
C GLY A 165 -16.82 -3.74 3.61
N LEU A 166 -15.61 -3.22 3.39
CA LEU A 166 -15.35 -1.84 3.01
C LEU A 166 -15.58 -1.62 1.51
N ALA A 167 -15.91 -0.38 1.13
CA ALA A 167 -15.94 0.02 -0.27
C ALA A 167 -14.54 0.11 -0.88
N GLY A 168 -14.43 -0.03 -2.21
CA GLY A 168 -13.15 -0.03 -2.90
C GLY A 168 -12.34 1.25 -2.71
N ASP A 169 -13.01 2.40 -2.56
CA ASP A 169 -12.45 3.74 -2.37
C ASP A 169 -12.26 4.15 -0.89
N ASP A 170 -12.62 3.30 0.06
CA ASP A 170 -12.39 3.57 1.48
C ASP A 170 -10.90 3.64 1.83
N ILE A 171 -10.07 2.88 1.13
CA ILE A 171 -8.60 2.88 1.25
C ILE A 171 -8.03 3.49 -0.02
N ASP A 172 -7.27 4.60 0.10
CA ASP A 172 -6.75 5.33 -1.07
C ASP A 172 -5.64 4.57 -1.79
N MET A 173 -4.84 3.82 -1.04
CA MET A 173 -3.69 3.08 -1.57
C MET A 173 -3.63 1.69 -0.94
N LYS A 174 -3.76 0.67 -1.77
CA LYS A 174 -3.61 -0.74 -1.40
C LYS A 174 -2.32 -1.27 -1.99
N MET A 175 -1.29 -1.32 -1.16
CA MET A 175 0.00 -1.89 -1.54
C MET A 175 -0.03 -3.40 -1.33
N GLY A 176 0.55 -4.17 -2.24
CA GLY A 176 0.71 -5.59 -2.06
C GLY A 176 1.97 -6.16 -2.71
N THR A 177 2.25 -7.41 -2.40
CA THR A 177 3.37 -8.15 -2.99
C THR A 177 2.86 -9.35 -3.77
N LEU A 178 3.53 -9.64 -4.89
CA LEU A 178 3.27 -10.85 -5.68
C LEU A 178 4.06 -12.07 -5.18
N SER A 179 5.00 -11.87 -4.24
CA SER A 179 5.96 -12.89 -3.81
C SER A 179 5.49 -13.76 -2.62
N LYS A 180 4.28 -13.53 -2.11
CA LYS A 180 3.68 -14.29 -1.00
C LYS A 180 2.48 -15.08 -1.49
N GLY A 181 1.27 -14.64 -1.26
CA GLY A 181 0.04 -15.36 -1.64
C GLY A 181 -0.08 -15.68 -3.14
N LEU A 182 0.49 -14.85 -4.01
CA LEU A 182 0.48 -15.04 -5.47
C LEU A 182 1.66 -15.86 -6.01
N GLY A 183 2.65 -16.21 -5.17
CA GLY A 183 3.71 -17.17 -5.49
C GLY A 183 4.64 -16.78 -6.65
N THR A 184 4.81 -15.48 -6.93
CA THR A 184 5.67 -14.98 -8.02
C THR A 184 6.55 -13.84 -7.55
N CYS A 185 7.03 -12.98 -8.43
CA CYS A 185 7.90 -11.86 -8.07
C CYS A 185 7.26 -10.55 -8.48
N GLY A 186 7.38 -9.53 -7.61
CA GLY A 186 6.87 -8.20 -7.87
C GLY A 186 6.14 -7.59 -6.68
N GLY A 187 5.73 -6.34 -6.85
CA GLY A 187 4.82 -5.64 -5.96
C GLY A 187 3.82 -4.84 -6.78
N TYR A 188 2.81 -4.31 -6.15
CA TYR A 188 1.83 -3.43 -6.79
C TYR A 188 1.35 -2.35 -5.83
N LEU A 189 0.88 -1.27 -6.42
CA LEU A 189 0.07 -0.26 -5.76
C LEU A 189 -1.22 -0.13 -6.54
N ALA A 190 -2.35 -0.32 -5.87
CA ALA A 190 -3.70 -0.16 -6.41
C ALA A 190 -4.44 0.98 -5.67
N GLY A 191 -5.14 1.86 -6.43
CA GLY A 191 -5.85 3.01 -5.89
C GLY A 191 -6.72 3.71 -6.91
#